data_02d3baaf8541220c6b4bcab5e9f76f3f
#
_entry.id   02d3baaf8541220c6b4bcab5e9f76f3f
#
_cell.length_a   1.000
_cell.length_b   1.000
_cell.length_c   1.000
_cell.angle_alpha   90.00
_cell.angle_beta   90.00
_cell.angle_gamma   90.00
#
_symmetry.space_group_name_H-M   'P 1'
#
loop_
_entity.id
_entity.type
_entity.pdbx_description
1 polymer ?
#
loop_
_entity_poly.entity_id
_entity_poly.type
_entity_poly.pdbx_seq_one_letter_code
_entity_poly.pdbx_strand_id
1 'polypeptide(L)'
;MNTRNKQLYIVISQTGTLLSRILKALTGAEYNHASISLSEDLEEMYSFGRRYPYNPFWGGFVMESPHAGTFRRFSDTKVLVLSVTVSEEQYAQLRNILKAMWKGRKKYRYNFAGMCLAFFHIIWKRENCYYCSEFVGELLIKGRIDGAEKLRASVIQLSLIHISEPTRPISI
;
A
#
# COMPACT_ATOMS: atom_id res chain seq x y z
N MET A 1 -28.19 13.55 11.26
CA MET A 1 -27.77 12.96 9.98
C MET A 1 -27.13 11.62 10.25
N ASN A 2 -27.73 10.55 9.74
CA ASN A 2 -27.20 9.20 9.96
C ASN A 2 -25.99 8.99 9.02
N THR A 3 -24.80 9.35 9.49
CA THR A 3 -23.56 9.12 8.73
C THR A 3 -23.33 7.61 8.67
N ARG A 4 -23.66 7.00 7.55
CA ARG A 4 -23.32 5.60 7.29
C ARG A 4 -21.80 5.49 7.21
N ASN A 5 -21.23 4.86 8.21
CA ASN A 5 -19.81 4.56 8.21
C ASN A 5 -19.49 3.51 7.13
N LYS A 6 -18.42 3.71 6.41
CA LYS A 6 -17.86 2.77 5.43
C LYS A 6 -16.55 2.21 5.97
N GLN A 7 -16.13 1.07 5.45
CA GLN A 7 -14.84 0.48 5.78
C GLN A 7 -13.87 0.64 4.61
N LEU A 8 -12.64 0.93 4.96
CA LEU A 8 -11.48 0.98 4.08
C LEU A 8 -10.51 -0.07 4.57
N TYR A 9 -9.87 -0.81 3.69
CA TYR A 9 -8.97 -1.89 4.03
C TYR A 9 -7.55 -1.57 3.56
N ILE A 10 -6.60 -1.53 4.49
CA ILE A 10 -5.18 -1.40 4.21
C ILE A 10 -4.60 -2.81 4.32
N VAL A 11 -4.01 -3.28 3.24
CA VAL A 11 -3.47 -4.63 3.13
C VAL A 11 -1.95 -4.55 3.08
N ILE A 12 -1.30 -5.10 4.09
CA ILE A 12 0.15 -5.19 4.17
C ILE A 12 0.53 -6.64 3.95
N SER A 13 1.39 -6.92 2.99
CA SER A 13 1.70 -8.29 2.60
C SER A 13 3.19 -8.55 2.48
N GLN A 14 3.56 -9.82 2.74
CA GLN A 14 4.86 -10.37 2.45
C GLN A 14 4.77 -11.23 1.20
N THR A 15 5.14 -10.68 0.05
CA THR A 15 5.18 -11.44 -1.20
C THR A 15 6.52 -12.17 -1.33
N GLY A 16 6.51 -13.43 -1.82
CA GLY A 16 7.73 -14.24 -2.01
C GLY A 16 8.59 -13.83 -3.22
N THR A 17 8.46 -12.61 -3.72
CA THR A 17 9.19 -12.15 -4.92
C THR A 17 10.67 -11.92 -4.62
N LEU A 18 11.53 -11.98 -5.65
CA LEU A 18 12.97 -11.72 -5.48
C LEU A 18 13.24 -10.37 -4.81
N LEU A 19 12.55 -9.32 -5.25
CA LEU A 19 12.67 -7.99 -4.65
C LEU A 19 12.27 -7.99 -3.17
N SER A 20 11.16 -8.64 -2.86
CA SER A 20 10.66 -8.84 -1.51
C SER A 20 11.70 -9.55 -0.62
N ARG A 21 12.37 -10.59 -1.14
CA ARG A 21 13.42 -11.32 -0.43
C ARG A 21 14.66 -10.46 -0.19
N ILE A 22 15.06 -9.67 -1.18
CA ILE A 22 16.18 -8.71 -1.04
C ILE A 22 15.84 -7.66 0.00
N LEU A 23 14.66 -7.06 -0.08
CA LEU A 23 14.20 -6.07 0.90
C LEU A 23 14.19 -6.66 2.31
N LYS A 24 13.64 -7.85 2.48
CA LYS A 24 13.63 -8.55 3.78
C LYS A 24 15.04 -8.81 4.30
N ALA A 25 15.97 -9.22 3.44
CA ALA A 25 17.37 -9.45 3.84
C ALA A 25 18.08 -8.16 4.27
N LEU A 26 17.76 -7.03 3.63
CA LEU A 26 18.35 -5.73 3.93
C LEU A 26 17.73 -5.04 5.14
N THR A 27 16.43 -5.22 5.35
CA THR A 27 15.66 -4.45 6.35
C THR A 27 15.22 -5.27 7.55
N GLY A 28 15.23 -6.60 7.43
CA GLY A 28 14.61 -7.48 8.42
C GLY A 28 13.08 -7.38 8.49
N ALA A 29 12.45 -6.49 7.71
CA ALA A 29 11.01 -6.29 7.75
C ALA A 29 10.25 -7.56 7.37
N GLU A 30 9.24 -7.92 8.18
CA GLU A 30 8.41 -9.09 7.92
C GLU A 30 7.53 -8.87 6.68
N TYR A 31 7.06 -7.64 6.48
CA TYR A 31 6.22 -7.25 5.35
C TYR A 31 6.99 -6.30 4.43
N ASN A 32 6.61 -6.26 3.16
CA ASN A 32 7.35 -5.49 2.15
C ASN A 32 6.47 -4.93 1.03
N HIS A 33 5.15 -5.01 1.19
CA HIS A 33 4.20 -4.48 0.23
C HIS A 33 2.97 -3.93 0.95
N ALA A 34 2.41 -2.85 0.43
CA ALA A 34 1.20 -2.22 0.93
C ALA A 34 0.24 -1.94 -0.22
N SER A 35 -1.03 -2.24 0.00
CA SER A 35 -2.12 -1.93 -0.92
C SER A 35 -3.36 -1.46 -0.15
N ILE A 36 -4.34 -0.93 -0.86
CA ILE A 36 -5.59 -0.42 -0.29
C ILE A 36 -6.77 -0.95 -1.08
N SER A 37 -7.82 -1.40 -0.38
CA SER A 37 -9.09 -1.81 -0.96
C SER A 37 -10.25 -1.02 -0.38
N LEU A 38 -11.26 -0.78 -1.19
CA LEU A 38 -12.54 -0.20 -0.78
C LEU A 38 -13.59 -1.28 -0.49
N SER A 39 -13.24 -2.56 -0.63
CA SER A 39 -14.13 -3.70 -0.49
C SER A 39 -13.52 -4.75 0.44
N GLU A 40 -14.34 -5.38 1.25
CA GLU A 40 -13.93 -6.41 2.23
C GLU A 40 -13.44 -7.69 1.55
N ASP A 41 -13.95 -8.01 0.36
CA ASP A 41 -13.52 -9.16 -0.42
C ASP A 41 -12.11 -9.04 -0.97
N LEU A 42 -11.51 -7.83 -0.92
CA LEU A 42 -10.18 -7.49 -1.42
C LEU A 42 -9.97 -7.79 -2.91
N GLU A 43 -11.05 -7.98 -3.67
CA GLU A 43 -10.95 -8.31 -5.10
C GLU A 43 -10.31 -7.19 -5.93
N GLU A 44 -10.47 -5.95 -5.47
CA GLU A 44 -9.81 -4.79 -6.07
C GLU A 44 -8.91 -4.11 -5.04
N MET A 45 -7.64 -4.49 -5.03
CA MET A 45 -6.60 -3.84 -4.24
C MET A 45 -5.76 -2.91 -5.13
N TYR A 46 -5.63 -1.67 -4.74
CA TYR A 46 -4.83 -0.68 -5.46
C TYR A 46 -3.49 -0.49 -4.79
N SER A 47 -2.42 -0.53 -5.60
CA SER A 47 -1.06 -0.36 -5.10
C SER A 47 -0.12 0.24 -6.15
N PHE A 48 1.12 0.48 -5.75
CA PHE A 48 2.24 0.64 -6.65
C PHE A 48 3.09 -0.62 -6.61
N GLY A 49 3.14 -1.31 -7.72
CA GLY A 49 3.79 -2.60 -7.87
C GLY A 49 4.33 -2.82 -9.28
N ARG A 50 4.76 -4.05 -9.54
CA ARG A 50 5.25 -4.43 -10.86
C ARG A 50 4.10 -4.60 -11.83
N ARG A 51 4.25 -4.03 -13.04
CA ARG A 51 3.29 -4.22 -14.13
C ARG A 51 3.49 -5.55 -14.85
N TYR A 52 4.71 -6.08 -14.82
CA TYR A 52 5.06 -7.34 -15.48
C TYR A 52 5.75 -8.27 -14.47
N PRO A 53 5.34 -9.54 -14.38
CA PRO A 53 5.88 -10.49 -13.40
C PRO A 53 7.38 -10.71 -13.50
N TYR A 54 7.95 -10.57 -14.70
CA TYR A 54 9.34 -10.89 -15.02
C TYR A 54 10.28 -9.69 -15.06
N ASN A 55 9.74 -8.44 -15.01
CA ASN A 55 10.56 -7.24 -15.04
C ASN A 55 10.41 -6.45 -13.73
N PRO A 56 11.42 -6.50 -12.83
CA PRO A 56 11.35 -5.81 -11.55
C PRO A 56 11.41 -4.29 -11.66
N PHE A 57 11.95 -3.75 -12.77
CA PHE A 57 12.15 -2.31 -12.96
C PHE A 57 10.95 -1.62 -13.61
N TRP A 58 9.99 -2.37 -14.15
CA TRP A 58 8.82 -1.81 -14.81
C TRP A 58 7.61 -1.85 -13.88
N GLY A 59 7.53 -0.83 -13.03
CA GLY A 59 6.46 -0.69 -12.05
C GLY A 59 5.64 0.59 -12.20
N GLY A 60 4.50 0.62 -11.54
CA GLY A 60 3.62 1.78 -11.50
C GLY A 60 2.33 1.46 -10.76
N PHE A 61 1.29 2.25 -11.01
CA PHE A 61 -0.01 2.02 -10.43
C PHE A 61 -0.65 0.75 -11.01
N VAL A 62 -1.03 -0.18 -10.13
CA VAL A 62 -1.59 -1.49 -10.46
C VAL A 62 -2.83 -1.78 -9.62
N MET A 63 -3.66 -2.68 -10.12
CA MET A 63 -4.75 -3.30 -9.39
C MET A 63 -4.41 -4.77 -9.19
N GLU A 64 -4.54 -5.24 -7.98
CA GLU A 64 -4.20 -6.59 -7.52
C GLU A 64 -5.45 -7.27 -6.98
N SER A 65 -5.48 -8.59 -6.99
CA SER A 65 -6.53 -9.41 -6.40
C SER A 65 -5.89 -10.61 -5.70
N PRO A 66 -6.49 -11.14 -4.62
CA PRO A 66 -6.01 -12.35 -3.94
C PRO A 66 -5.94 -13.55 -4.89
N HIS A 67 -6.80 -13.58 -5.90
CA HIS A 67 -6.94 -14.69 -6.84
C HIS A 67 -6.14 -14.51 -8.13
N ALA A 68 -5.40 -13.41 -8.28
CA ALA A 68 -4.66 -13.10 -9.50
C ALA A 68 -3.21 -12.65 -9.24
N GLY A 69 -2.40 -12.66 -10.29
CA GLY A 69 -1.06 -12.07 -10.30
C GLY A 69 -0.11 -12.64 -9.27
N THR A 70 0.48 -11.76 -8.46
CA THR A 70 1.52 -12.12 -7.47
C THR A 70 0.96 -12.97 -6.34
N PHE A 71 -0.23 -12.67 -5.84
CA PHE A 71 -0.87 -13.40 -4.75
C PHE A 71 -1.18 -14.86 -5.14
N ARG A 72 -1.73 -15.08 -6.32
CA ARG A 72 -1.97 -16.43 -6.82
C ARG A 72 -0.69 -17.26 -7.00
N ARG A 73 0.41 -16.59 -7.39
CA ARG A 73 1.70 -17.25 -7.63
C ARG A 73 2.41 -17.67 -6.35
N PHE A 74 2.17 -16.97 -5.25
CA PHE A 74 2.80 -17.20 -3.95
C PHE A 74 1.73 -17.47 -2.90
N SER A 75 1.31 -18.74 -2.80
CA SER A 75 0.25 -19.19 -1.88
C SER A 75 0.58 -18.95 -0.40
N ASP A 76 1.87 -18.88 -0.06
CA ASP A 76 2.34 -18.68 1.31
C ASP A 76 2.51 -17.20 1.67
N THR A 77 1.86 -16.31 0.91
CA THR A 77 1.87 -14.87 1.19
C THR A 77 1.21 -14.59 2.53
N LYS A 78 1.97 -14.06 3.48
CA LYS A 78 1.41 -13.54 4.73
C LYS A 78 0.76 -12.19 4.46
N VAL A 79 -0.44 -12.01 5.00
CA VAL A 79 -1.23 -10.79 4.81
C VAL A 79 -1.71 -10.30 6.18
N LEU A 80 -1.54 -9.00 6.41
CA LEU A 80 -2.14 -8.27 7.52
C LEU A 80 -3.15 -7.28 6.93
N VAL A 81 -4.40 -7.38 7.34
CA VAL A 81 -5.47 -6.49 6.88
C VAL A 81 -5.88 -5.59 8.04
N LEU A 82 -5.79 -4.29 7.83
CA LEU A 82 -6.23 -3.28 8.77
C LEU A 82 -7.51 -2.64 8.23
N SER A 83 -8.61 -2.69 8.98
CA SER A 83 -9.84 -2.01 8.60
C SER A 83 -9.89 -0.63 9.27
N VAL A 84 -10.28 0.38 8.50
CA VAL A 84 -10.38 1.77 8.94
C VAL A 84 -11.79 2.26 8.65
N THR A 85 -12.48 2.72 9.69
CA THR A 85 -13.81 3.32 9.56
C THR A 85 -13.70 4.75 9.02
N VAL A 86 -14.44 5.04 7.97
CA VAL A 86 -14.42 6.34 7.28
C VAL A 86 -15.85 6.84 7.04
N SER A 87 -16.01 8.14 6.89
CA SER A 87 -17.31 8.71 6.48
C SER A 87 -17.63 8.37 5.02
N GLU A 88 -18.89 8.49 4.66
CA GLU A 88 -19.32 8.25 3.27
C GLU A 88 -18.69 9.25 2.29
N GLU A 89 -18.45 10.50 2.73
CA GLU A 89 -17.75 11.51 1.94
C GLU A 89 -16.28 11.15 1.72
N GLN A 90 -15.57 10.74 2.78
CA GLN A 90 -14.19 10.29 2.70
C GLN A 90 -14.06 9.08 1.78
N TYR A 91 -14.96 8.10 1.90
CA TYR A 91 -15.01 6.93 1.04
C TYR A 91 -15.24 7.31 -0.43
N ALA A 92 -16.21 8.21 -0.70
CA ALA A 92 -16.50 8.68 -2.05
C ALA A 92 -15.30 9.44 -2.66
N GLN A 93 -14.62 10.26 -1.85
CA GLN A 93 -13.41 10.97 -2.26
C GLN A 93 -12.30 10.01 -2.64
N LEU A 94 -12.01 9.00 -1.80
CA LEU A 94 -11.00 7.98 -2.08
C LEU A 94 -11.32 7.22 -3.36
N ARG A 95 -12.58 6.80 -3.53
CA ARG A 95 -13.05 6.12 -4.74
C ARG A 95 -12.84 6.96 -5.99
N ASN A 96 -13.13 8.25 -5.92
CA ASN A 96 -12.94 9.17 -7.06
C ASN A 96 -11.45 9.35 -7.39
N ILE A 97 -10.59 9.48 -6.38
CA ILE A 97 -9.12 9.55 -6.57
C ILE A 97 -8.62 8.28 -7.24
N LEU A 98 -8.99 7.10 -6.73
CA LEU A 98 -8.56 5.80 -7.28
C LEU A 98 -9.03 5.61 -8.72
N LYS A 99 -10.29 5.97 -9.04
CA LYS A 99 -10.82 5.94 -10.40
C LYS A 99 -10.05 6.87 -11.35
N ALA A 100 -9.76 8.10 -10.92
CA ALA A 100 -8.98 9.05 -11.70
C ALA A 100 -7.56 8.54 -11.95
N MET A 101 -6.90 7.96 -10.93
CA MET A 101 -5.59 7.36 -11.04
C MET A 101 -5.61 6.14 -11.98
N TRP A 102 -6.64 5.32 -11.91
CA TRP A 102 -6.79 4.16 -12.79
C TRP A 102 -6.96 4.56 -14.26
N LYS A 103 -7.78 5.57 -14.53
CA LYS A 103 -7.94 6.14 -15.87
C LYS A 103 -6.62 6.66 -16.44
N GLY A 104 -5.81 7.32 -15.59
CA GLY A 104 -4.50 7.88 -15.94
C GLY A 104 -3.31 6.97 -15.63
N ARG A 105 -3.51 5.65 -15.40
CA ARG A 105 -2.49 4.76 -14.84
C ARG A 105 -1.17 4.69 -15.61
N LYS A 106 -1.18 4.98 -16.90
CA LYS A 106 0.02 4.93 -17.76
C LYS A 106 1.07 6.00 -17.37
N LYS A 107 0.67 7.12 -16.77
CA LYS A 107 1.58 8.20 -16.36
C LYS A 107 2.31 7.89 -15.04
N TYR A 108 1.78 7.01 -14.21
CA TYR A 108 2.36 6.70 -12.91
C TYR A 108 3.52 5.72 -13.02
N ARG A 109 4.59 5.95 -12.25
CA ARG A 109 5.80 5.14 -12.23
C ARG A 109 6.12 4.71 -10.80
N TYR A 110 6.81 3.59 -10.67
CA TYR A 110 7.31 3.14 -9.37
C TYR A 110 8.53 3.96 -8.96
N ASN A 111 8.54 4.49 -7.75
CA ASN A 111 9.63 5.28 -7.20
C ASN A 111 10.67 4.39 -6.51
N PHE A 112 11.43 3.64 -7.29
CA PHE A 112 12.42 2.71 -6.77
C PHE A 112 13.51 3.40 -5.95
N ALA A 113 14.04 4.49 -6.47
CA ALA A 113 15.09 5.26 -5.79
C ALA A 113 14.56 5.91 -4.52
N GLY A 114 13.35 6.47 -4.54
CA GLY A 114 12.70 7.01 -3.33
C GLY A 114 12.46 5.94 -2.27
N MET A 115 12.10 4.72 -2.67
CA MET A 115 12.00 3.59 -1.75
C MET A 115 13.35 3.25 -1.10
N CYS A 116 14.43 3.17 -1.89
CA CYS A 116 15.77 2.91 -1.35
C CYS A 116 16.24 4.02 -0.40
N LEU A 117 15.98 5.28 -0.73
CA LEU A 117 16.33 6.43 0.11
C LEU A 117 15.51 6.48 1.39
N ALA A 118 14.26 5.99 1.36
CA ALA A 118 13.40 5.94 2.55
C ALA A 118 14.00 5.08 3.68
N PHE A 119 14.81 4.06 3.37
CA PHE A 119 15.56 3.29 4.39
C PHE A 119 16.58 4.12 5.15
N PHE A 120 17.07 5.18 4.52
CA PHE A 120 17.99 6.14 5.13
C PHE A 120 17.25 7.37 5.69
N HIS A 121 15.94 7.29 5.84
CA HIS A 121 15.04 8.38 6.26
C HIS A 121 15.10 9.62 5.34
N ILE A 122 15.53 9.44 4.09
CA ILE A 122 15.57 10.49 3.08
C ILE A 122 14.29 10.43 2.25
N ILE A 123 13.51 11.50 2.29
CA ILE A 123 12.27 11.62 1.52
C ILE A 123 12.59 12.22 0.15
N TRP A 124 12.43 11.42 -0.90
CA TRP A 124 12.59 11.87 -2.27
C TRP A 124 11.30 11.68 -3.07
N LYS A 125 10.49 12.72 -3.06
CA LYS A 125 9.23 12.78 -3.81
C LYS A 125 9.49 13.16 -5.26
N ARG A 126 8.81 12.44 -6.17
CA ARG A 126 8.80 12.73 -7.61
C ARG A 126 7.35 12.75 -8.09
N GLU A 127 7.06 13.65 -9.01
CA GLU A 127 5.72 13.77 -9.56
C GLU A 127 5.28 12.47 -10.26
N ASN A 128 4.07 12.01 -9.96
CA ASN A 128 3.49 10.76 -10.46
C ASN A 128 4.33 9.49 -10.20
N CYS A 129 5.27 9.55 -9.26
CA CYS A 129 6.11 8.43 -8.86
C CYS A 129 5.91 8.13 -7.38
N TYR A 130 5.54 6.89 -7.06
CA TYR A 130 5.31 6.43 -5.69
C TYR A 130 5.88 5.02 -5.51
N TYR A 131 6.27 4.67 -4.29
CA TYR A 131 6.38 3.28 -3.86
C TYR A 131 5.12 2.90 -3.06
N CYS A 132 4.91 1.63 -2.80
CA CYS A 132 3.62 1.10 -2.31
C CYS A 132 3.11 1.78 -1.03
N SER A 133 3.91 1.84 0.02
CA SER A 133 3.50 2.46 1.29
C SER A 133 3.41 3.99 1.23
N GLU A 134 4.24 4.65 0.42
CA GLU A 134 4.11 6.08 0.14
C GLU A 134 2.75 6.39 -0.50
N PHE A 135 2.36 5.60 -1.50
CA PHE A 135 1.05 5.74 -2.16
C PHE A 135 -0.10 5.60 -1.17
N VAL A 136 -0.12 4.52 -0.36
CA VAL A 136 -1.18 4.31 0.63
C VAL A 136 -1.25 5.49 1.59
N GLY A 137 -0.12 5.93 2.14
CA GLY A 137 -0.06 7.06 3.06
C GLY A 137 -0.55 8.37 2.43
N GLU A 138 -0.11 8.69 1.21
CA GLU A 138 -0.57 9.90 0.50
C GLU A 138 -2.07 9.84 0.17
N LEU A 139 -2.59 8.64 -0.13
CA LEU A 139 -4.00 8.47 -0.41
C LEU A 139 -4.86 8.73 0.83
N LEU A 140 -4.45 8.23 2.00
CA LEU A 140 -5.13 8.49 3.28
C LEU A 140 -5.17 9.99 3.60
N ILE A 141 -4.05 10.69 3.39
CA ILE A 141 -3.99 12.15 3.59
C ILE A 141 -4.90 12.88 2.61
N LYS A 142 -4.86 12.54 1.33
CA LYS A 142 -5.74 13.14 0.31
C LYS A 142 -7.22 12.83 0.55
N GLY A 143 -7.52 11.68 1.12
CA GLY A 143 -8.86 11.29 1.56
C GLY A 143 -9.33 11.99 2.84
N ARG A 144 -8.45 12.77 3.49
CA ARG A 144 -8.72 13.43 4.78
C ARG A 144 -9.18 12.45 5.86
N ILE A 145 -8.55 11.28 5.89
CA ILE A 145 -8.88 10.24 6.87
C ILE A 145 -8.39 10.66 8.25
N ASP A 146 -9.23 10.48 9.25
CA ASP A 146 -8.87 10.80 10.63
C ASP A 146 -7.68 9.94 11.07
N GLY A 147 -6.67 10.58 11.64
CA GLY A 147 -5.43 9.90 12.01
C GLY A 147 -4.53 9.48 10.84
N ALA A 148 -4.75 10.01 9.62
CA ALA A 148 -4.01 9.64 8.41
C ALA A 148 -2.48 9.68 8.58
N GLU A 149 -1.93 10.65 9.32
CA GLU A 149 -0.48 10.74 9.56
C GLU A 149 0.04 9.56 10.39
N LYS A 150 -0.70 9.14 11.42
CA LYS A 150 -0.33 7.95 12.22
C LYS A 150 -0.43 6.68 11.39
N LEU A 151 -1.51 6.52 10.63
CA LEU A 151 -1.69 5.37 9.72
C LEU A 151 -0.59 5.32 8.66
N ARG A 152 -0.23 6.46 8.06
CA ARG A 152 0.89 6.59 7.13
C ARG A 152 2.19 6.11 7.76
N ALA A 153 2.52 6.60 8.95
CA ALA A 153 3.72 6.21 9.67
C ALA A 153 3.72 4.69 9.93
N SER A 154 2.60 4.13 10.41
CA SER A 154 2.46 2.69 10.66
C SER A 154 2.60 1.86 9.38
N VAL A 155 2.00 2.27 8.27
CA VAL A 155 2.11 1.57 6.97
C VAL A 155 3.55 1.57 6.46
N ILE A 156 4.25 2.71 6.55
CA ILE A 156 5.66 2.82 6.17
C ILE A 156 6.51 1.93 7.08
N GLN A 157 6.30 2.01 8.39
CA GLN A 157 7.02 1.22 9.37
C GLN A 157 6.85 -0.29 9.13
N LEU A 158 5.61 -0.77 9.00
CA LEU A 158 5.32 -2.19 8.80
C LEU A 158 5.84 -2.73 7.46
N SER A 159 5.89 -1.90 6.43
CA SER A 159 6.24 -2.34 5.07
C SER A 159 7.69 -2.10 4.66
N LEU A 160 8.43 -1.25 5.37
CA LEU A 160 9.80 -0.86 5.00
C LEU A 160 10.81 -0.95 6.12
N ILE A 161 10.41 -0.79 7.39
CA ILE A 161 11.34 -0.64 8.50
C ILE A 161 11.07 -1.73 9.53
N HIS A 162 12.13 -2.51 9.87
CA HIS A 162 12.07 -3.41 11.01
C HIS A 162 12.30 -2.60 12.29
N ILE A 163 11.28 -2.48 13.14
CA ILE A 163 11.44 -2.02 14.50
C ILE A 163 11.29 -3.24 15.41
N SER A 164 12.31 -3.48 16.21
CA SER A 164 12.43 -4.58 17.17
C SER A 164 11.58 -4.38 18.44
N GLU A 165 10.35 -3.87 18.29
CA GLU A 165 9.39 -3.85 19.40
C GLU A 165 8.02 -4.39 18.93
N PRO A 166 7.38 -5.28 19.74
CA PRO A 166 6.06 -5.78 19.41
C PRO A 166 5.04 -4.67 19.61
N THR A 167 4.68 -3.97 18.54
CA THR A 167 3.51 -3.10 18.58
C THR A 167 2.27 -3.98 18.71
N ARG A 168 1.58 -3.85 19.85
CA ARG A 168 0.24 -4.42 20.05
C ARG A 168 -0.65 -4.00 18.87
N PRO A 169 -1.53 -4.89 18.36
CA PRO A 169 -2.54 -4.48 17.39
C PRO A 169 -3.35 -3.35 18.01
N ILE A 170 -3.35 -2.20 17.34
CA ILE A 170 -4.19 -1.07 17.72
C ILE A 170 -5.59 -1.41 17.21
N SER A 171 -6.45 -1.87 18.13
CA SER A 171 -7.89 -1.82 17.91
C SER A 171 -8.29 -0.34 17.93
N ILE A 172 -8.73 0.17 16.80
CA ILE A 172 -9.35 1.49 16.69
C ILE A 172 -10.86 1.29 16.61
#